data_b696f7fc2f58bb9a50b768dbea53889d
#
_entry.id   b696f7fc2f58bb9a50b768dbea53889d
#
_cell.length_a   1.000
_cell.length_b   1.000
_cell.length_c   1.000
_cell.angle_alpha   90.00
_cell.angle_beta   90.00
_cell.angle_gamma   90.00
#
_symmetry.space_group_name_H-M   'P 1'
#
loop_
_entity.id
_entity.type
_entity.pdbx_description
1 polymer ?
#
loop_
_entity_poly.entity_id
_entity_poly.type
_entity_poly.pdbx_seq_one_letter_code
_entity_poly.pdbx_strand_id
1 'polypeptide(L)'
;MKKKILAFLLTAAMVLPVLTGCGSAAADQSDGGAEMKTTKVVLNEVAHSLFYAPMYVAIEEGYFKEQGIDLELVTGFGADKTMTALLSGDADIGFMGPETTVYTSNEGAEDLIVNFAQLTQRAGNFLVAREADDAFNWQKLKGKDVLGGRDGGMPEMVFEYILKKNGIDPAVDLNIDKSIDFGSTAAAFSGGSGDYSVE
;
A
#
# COMPACT_ATOMS: atom_id res chain seq x y z
N MET A 1 71.20 -26.27 38.39
CA MET A 1 71.20 -25.19 37.36
C MET A 1 69.88 -25.06 36.55
N LYS A 2 69.21 -26.15 36.18
CA LYS A 2 67.97 -26.10 35.37
C LYS A 2 66.76 -25.42 36.05
N LYS A 3 66.62 -25.53 37.37
CA LYS A 3 65.51 -24.91 38.13
C LYS A 3 65.65 -23.39 38.29
N LYS A 4 66.86 -22.82 38.27
CA LYS A 4 67.07 -21.35 38.36
C LYS A 4 66.83 -20.67 37.05
N ILE A 5 67.01 -21.31 35.93
CA ILE A 5 66.76 -20.80 34.57
C ILE A 5 65.25 -20.73 34.31
N LEU A 6 64.49 -21.69 34.83
CA LEU A 6 63.02 -21.71 34.68
C LEU A 6 62.33 -20.61 35.50
N ALA A 7 62.87 -20.26 36.67
CA ALA A 7 62.35 -19.18 37.51
C ALA A 7 62.64 -17.80 36.87
N PHE A 8 63.76 -17.65 36.17
CA PHE A 8 64.10 -16.38 35.49
C PHE A 8 63.29 -16.13 34.19
N LEU A 9 62.90 -17.21 33.50
CA LEU A 9 62.02 -17.17 32.35
C LEU A 9 60.55 -16.85 32.75
N LEU A 10 60.07 -17.31 33.89
CA LEU A 10 58.75 -16.98 34.37
C LEU A 10 58.61 -15.53 34.89
N THR A 11 59.69 -14.97 35.48
CA THR A 11 59.69 -13.54 35.89
C THR A 11 59.80 -12.58 34.73
N ALA A 12 60.50 -12.92 33.64
CA ALA A 12 60.59 -12.12 32.40
C ALA A 12 59.24 -12.07 31.66
N ALA A 13 58.41 -13.14 31.74
CA ALA A 13 57.09 -13.16 31.12
C ALA A 13 56.03 -12.36 31.82
N MET A 14 56.20 -12.00 33.10
CA MET A 14 55.22 -11.21 33.87
C MET A 14 55.50 -9.67 33.83
N VAL A 15 56.65 -9.22 33.35
CA VAL A 15 57.01 -7.81 33.31
C VAL A 15 56.66 -7.14 31.96
N LEU A 16 56.48 -7.95 30.89
CA LEU A 16 56.15 -7.40 29.58
C LEU A 16 54.72 -6.79 29.41
N PRO A 17 53.66 -7.23 30.14
CA PRO A 17 52.37 -6.62 29.91
C PRO A 17 52.12 -5.27 30.65
N VAL A 18 53.05 -4.78 31.49
CA VAL A 18 52.87 -3.56 32.25
C VAL A 18 53.38 -2.30 31.54
N LEU A 19 54.12 -2.43 30.44
CA LEU A 19 54.72 -1.30 29.69
C LEU A 19 54.01 -0.90 28.39
N THR A 20 52.90 -1.55 28.05
CA THR A 20 52.08 -1.16 26.88
C THR A 20 50.78 -0.38 27.25
N GLY A 21 50.69 0.12 28.48
CA GLY A 21 49.49 0.78 29.01
C GLY A 21 49.52 2.32 29.02
N CYS A 22 50.21 2.97 28.09
CA CYS A 22 50.10 4.42 27.89
C CYS A 22 50.26 4.76 26.40
N GLY A 23 49.37 4.23 25.60
CA GLY A 23 49.05 4.72 24.27
C GLY A 23 47.71 5.47 24.39
N SER A 24 47.71 6.75 24.00
CA SER A 24 46.56 7.63 23.92
C SER A 24 45.33 6.87 23.43
N ALA A 25 44.36 6.71 24.29
CA ALA A 25 43.00 6.41 23.85
C ALA A 25 42.52 7.60 23.03
N ALA A 26 42.76 7.58 21.70
CA ALA A 26 41.82 8.20 20.83
C ALA A 26 40.45 7.53 21.19
N ALA A 27 39.56 8.31 21.77
CA ALA A 27 38.18 7.92 21.93
C ALA A 27 37.65 7.67 20.51
N ASP A 28 37.71 6.40 20.08
CA ASP A 28 36.83 5.93 19.05
C ASP A 28 35.43 5.99 19.67
N GLN A 29 34.80 7.16 19.53
CA GLN A 29 33.37 7.27 19.66
C GLN A 29 32.81 6.41 18.50
N SER A 30 32.81 5.11 18.68
CA SER A 30 31.79 4.29 18.05
C SER A 30 30.49 4.87 18.58
N ASP A 31 29.91 5.74 17.79
CA ASP A 31 28.51 6.13 17.87
C ASP A 31 27.73 4.81 17.85
N GLY A 32 27.47 4.32 19.06
CA GLY A 32 26.64 3.16 19.31
C GLY A 32 25.19 3.57 19.05
N GLY A 33 24.89 4.01 17.84
CA GLY A 33 23.55 4.04 17.35
C GLY A 33 23.03 2.61 17.45
N ALA A 34 22.20 2.37 18.45
CA ALA A 34 21.47 1.10 18.54
C ALA A 34 20.81 0.92 17.18
N GLU A 35 21.27 -0.06 16.43
CA GLU A 35 20.69 -0.42 15.13
C GLU A 35 19.21 -0.70 15.41
N MET A 36 18.35 0.21 14.97
CA MET A 36 16.92 0.13 15.25
C MET A 36 16.43 -1.13 14.52
N LYS A 37 16.02 -2.13 15.31
CA LYS A 37 15.50 -3.37 14.74
C LYS A 37 14.27 -3.04 13.91
N THR A 38 14.41 -3.09 12.59
CA THR A 38 13.32 -2.85 11.67
C THR A 38 12.45 -4.09 11.51
N THR A 39 11.15 -3.87 11.39
CA THR A 39 10.17 -4.91 11.05
C THR A 39 9.79 -4.74 9.58
N LYS A 40 9.97 -5.78 8.77
CA LYS A 40 9.51 -5.78 7.39
C LYS A 40 7.99 -5.86 7.37
N VAL A 41 7.35 -4.98 6.58
CA VAL A 41 5.90 -4.94 6.38
C VAL A 41 5.62 -4.82 4.89
N VAL A 42 4.81 -5.72 4.35
CA VAL A 42 4.33 -5.66 2.97
C VAL A 42 2.95 -5.02 2.96
N LEU A 43 2.83 -3.85 2.33
CA LEU A 43 1.57 -3.16 2.11
C LEU A 43 1.15 -3.33 0.65
N ASN A 44 -0.01 -3.93 0.42
CA ASN A 44 -0.59 -4.07 -0.92
C ASN A 44 -1.65 -2.99 -1.13
N GLU A 45 -1.44 -2.10 -2.10
CA GLU A 45 -2.41 -1.07 -2.48
C GLU A 45 -3.24 -1.50 -3.68
N VAL A 46 -4.50 -1.08 -3.72
CA VAL A 46 -5.43 -1.42 -4.82
C VAL A 46 -5.02 -0.79 -6.15
N ALA A 47 -4.42 0.37 -6.12
CA ALA A 47 -3.96 1.12 -7.29
C ALA A 47 -2.91 2.14 -6.87
N HIS A 48 -2.00 2.48 -7.78
CA HIS A 48 -1.10 3.62 -7.59
C HIS A 48 -1.81 4.90 -8.03
N SER A 49 -2.13 5.78 -7.07
CA SER A 49 -2.99 6.94 -7.34
C SER A 49 -2.55 8.17 -6.55
N LEU A 50 -2.62 9.34 -7.17
CA LEU A 50 -2.43 10.63 -6.50
C LEU A 50 -3.36 10.83 -5.30
N PHE A 51 -4.47 10.11 -5.26
CA PHE A 51 -5.39 10.10 -4.14
C PHE A 51 -4.77 9.57 -2.84
N TYR A 52 -3.69 8.81 -2.96
CA TYR A 52 -2.93 8.22 -1.86
C TYR A 52 -1.61 8.96 -1.57
N ALA A 53 -1.44 10.15 -2.13
CA ALA A 53 -0.21 10.95 -2.00
C ALA A 53 0.32 11.10 -0.56
N PRO A 54 -0.51 11.27 0.50
CA PRO A 54 0.00 11.32 1.88
C PRO A 54 0.77 10.07 2.28
N MET A 55 0.37 8.88 1.83
CA MET A 55 1.08 7.63 2.08
C MET A 55 2.44 7.61 1.37
N TYR A 56 2.47 8.02 0.11
CA TYR A 56 3.73 8.07 -0.66
C TYR A 56 4.72 9.08 -0.08
N VAL A 57 4.23 10.24 0.37
CA VAL A 57 5.07 11.22 1.07
C VAL A 57 5.66 10.59 2.34
N ALA A 58 4.88 9.86 3.12
CA ALA A 58 5.38 9.20 4.33
C ALA A 58 6.45 8.14 4.02
N ILE A 59 6.35 7.47 2.88
CA ILE A 59 7.37 6.51 2.40
C ILE A 59 8.64 7.26 1.99
N GLU A 60 8.55 8.27 1.13
CA GLU A 60 9.68 9.00 0.57
C GLU A 60 10.43 9.81 1.64
N GLU A 61 9.72 10.43 2.58
CA GLU A 61 10.31 11.16 3.71
C GLU A 61 10.88 10.24 4.80
N GLY A 62 10.68 8.92 4.69
CA GLY A 62 11.25 7.94 5.58
C GLY A 62 10.54 7.78 6.93
N TYR A 63 9.31 8.28 7.08
CA TYR A 63 8.56 8.23 8.35
C TYR A 63 8.31 6.80 8.84
N PHE A 64 8.16 5.84 7.93
CA PHE A 64 8.06 4.43 8.29
C PHE A 64 9.37 3.91 8.89
N LYS A 65 10.50 4.26 8.31
CA LYS A 65 11.83 3.87 8.80
C LYS A 65 12.10 4.46 10.18
N GLU A 66 11.70 5.70 10.43
CA GLU A 66 11.80 6.35 11.75
C GLU A 66 11.02 5.59 12.82
N GLN A 67 9.97 4.87 12.44
CA GLN A 67 9.18 4.01 13.32
C GLN A 67 9.69 2.54 13.37
N GLY A 68 10.84 2.26 12.77
CA GLY A 68 11.39 0.90 12.71
C GLY A 68 10.62 -0.02 11.76
N ILE A 69 9.97 0.53 10.73
CA ILE A 69 9.24 -0.22 9.71
C ILE A 69 10.01 -0.15 8.39
N ASP A 70 10.37 -1.33 7.87
CA ASP A 70 10.88 -1.49 6.50
C ASP A 70 9.70 -1.84 5.59
N LEU A 71 9.09 -0.81 4.99
CA LEU A 71 7.87 -0.95 4.21
C LEU A 71 8.18 -1.32 2.76
N GLU A 72 7.58 -2.42 2.29
CA GLU A 72 7.51 -2.79 0.88
C GLU A 72 6.10 -2.48 0.36
N LEU A 73 6.01 -1.61 -0.66
CA LEU A 73 4.75 -1.26 -1.31
C LEU A 73 4.57 -2.09 -2.58
N VAL A 74 3.44 -2.78 -2.69
CA VAL A 74 3.05 -3.59 -3.85
C VAL A 74 1.71 -3.11 -4.38
N THR A 75 1.58 -2.94 -5.70
CA THR A 75 0.30 -2.56 -6.32
C THR A 75 -0.42 -3.80 -6.85
N GLY A 76 -1.60 -4.08 -6.33
CA GLY A 76 -2.41 -5.25 -6.68
C GLY A 76 -3.25 -5.09 -7.94
N PHE A 77 -3.57 -3.86 -8.34
CA PHE A 77 -4.47 -3.54 -9.47
C PHE A 77 -5.88 -4.12 -9.34
N GLY A 78 -6.43 -4.10 -8.12
CA GLY A 78 -7.80 -4.51 -7.83
C GLY A 78 -7.97 -4.87 -6.35
N ALA A 79 -9.12 -4.50 -5.79
CA ALA A 79 -9.42 -4.74 -4.38
C ALA A 79 -9.51 -6.25 -4.05
N ASP A 80 -10.00 -7.06 -5.00
CA ASP A 80 -10.01 -8.53 -4.92
C ASP A 80 -8.60 -9.12 -4.87
N LYS A 81 -7.66 -8.57 -5.65
CA LYS A 81 -6.26 -9.01 -5.65
C LYS A 81 -5.55 -8.62 -4.36
N THR A 82 -5.81 -7.40 -3.86
CA THR A 82 -5.29 -6.95 -2.56
C THR A 82 -5.84 -7.81 -1.42
N MET A 83 -7.13 -8.14 -1.44
CA MET A 83 -7.73 -9.04 -0.45
C MET A 83 -7.13 -10.44 -0.54
N THR A 84 -6.92 -10.96 -1.76
CA THR A 84 -6.26 -12.26 -1.96
C THR A 84 -4.85 -12.27 -1.37
N ALA A 85 -4.05 -11.21 -1.58
CA ALA A 85 -2.71 -11.10 -1.02
C ALA A 85 -2.71 -11.11 0.52
N LEU A 86 -3.71 -10.50 1.17
CA LEU A 86 -3.89 -10.59 2.63
C LEU A 86 -4.24 -12.00 3.09
N LEU A 87 -5.22 -12.63 2.44
CA LEU A 87 -5.70 -13.96 2.83
C LEU A 87 -4.66 -15.05 2.57
N SER A 88 -3.79 -14.88 1.57
CA SER A 88 -2.68 -15.79 1.30
C SER A 88 -1.45 -15.57 2.18
N GLY A 89 -1.37 -14.43 2.86
CA GLY A 89 -0.18 -14.02 3.62
C GLY A 89 0.94 -13.40 2.78
N ASP A 90 0.66 -13.04 1.52
CA ASP A 90 1.61 -12.34 0.65
C ASP A 90 1.71 -10.85 0.99
N ALA A 91 0.76 -10.32 1.75
CA ALA A 91 0.78 -8.97 2.30
C ALA A 91 0.33 -8.96 3.77
N ASP A 92 0.91 -8.06 4.55
CA ASP A 92 0.55 -7.83 5.96
C ASP A 92 -0.59 -6.82 6.10
N ILE A 93 -0.61 -5.83 5.19
CA ILE A 93 -1.60 -4.74 5.19
C ILE A 93 -2.15 -4.56 3.77
N GLY A 94 -3.48 -4.47 3.66
CA GLY A 94 -4.18 -4.12 2.43
C GLY A 94 -4.71 -2.70 2.48
N PHE A 95 -4.39 -1.90 1.48
CA PHE A 95 -4.95 -0.56 1.30
C PHE A 95 -5.97 -0.59 0.16
N MET A 96 -7.24 -0.70 0.51
CA MET A 96 -8.37 -0.91 -0.40
C MET A 96 -9.68 -0.42 0.23
N GLY A 97 -10.76 -0.48 -0.52
CA GLY A 97 -12.09 -0.17 -0.01
C GLY A 97 -12.56 -1.22 1.01
N PRO A 98 -13.33 -0.81 2.04
CA PRO A 98 -13.81 -1.71 3.10
C PRO A 98 -14.86 -2.73 2.61
N GLU A 99 -15.43 -2.55 1.41
CA GLU A 99 -16.43 -3.46 0.83
C GLU A 99 -15.91 -4.89 0.71
N THR A 100 -14.61 -5.06 0.45
CA THR A 100 -13.99 -6.39 0.31
C THR A 100 -14.06 -7.22 1.60
N THR A 101 -14.00 -6.57 2.77
CA THR A 101 -14.16 -7.26 4.05
C THR A 101 -15.60 -7.73 4.27
N VAL A 102 -16.58 -6.99 3.73
CA VAL A 102 -17.98 -7.40 3.74
C VAL A 102 -18.21 -8.59 2.80
N TYR A 103 -17.60 -8.55 1.61
CA TYR A 103 -17.70 -9.67 0.65
C TYR A 103 -17.13 -10.96 1.23
N THR A 104 -15.91 -10.94 1.74
CA THR A 104 -15.27 -12.12 2.32
C THR A 104 -16.02 -12.67 3.51
N SER A 105 -16.58 -11.79 4.36
CA SER A 105 -17.45 -12.21 5.47
C SER A 105 -18.72 -12.89 4.99
N ASN A 106 -19.36 -12.37 3.93
CA ASN A 106 -20.57 -12.96 3.36
C ASN A 106 -20.31 -14.30 2.64
N GLU A 107 -19.11 -14.48 2.14
CA GLU A 107 -18.65 -15.73 1.51
C GLU A 107 -18.24 -16.79 2.54
N GLY A 108 -18.26 -16.46 3.83
CA GLY A 108 -18.00 -17.39 4.92
C GLY A 108 -16.52 -17.60 5.22
N ALA A 109 -15.67 -16.60 4.97
CA ALA A 109 -14.28 -16.65 5.38
C ALA A 109 -14.16 -16.83 6.90
N GLU A 110 -13.36 -17.81 7.33
CA GLU A 110 -13.12 -18.10 8.76
C GLU A 110 -12.17 -17.06 9.38
N ASP A 111 -11.13 -16.64 8.62
CA ASP A 111 -10.20 -15.61 9.03
C ASP A 111 -10.66 -14.26 8.48
N LEU A 112 -11.19 -13.42 9.37
CA LEU A 112 -11.70 -12.11 9.00
C LEU A 112 -10.59 -11.07 9.01
N ILE A 113 -10.48 -10.33 7.91
CA ILE A 113 -9.63 -9.14 7.82
C ILE A 113 -10.28 -8.00 8.60
N VAL A 114 -9.47 -7.30 9.40
CA VAL A 114 -9.93 -6.20 10.26
C VAL A 114 -9.56 -4.86 9.65
N ASN A 115 -10.56 -3.99 9.44
CA ASN A 115 -10.32 -2.60 9.07
C ASN A 115 -9.86 -1.82 10.32
N PHE A 116 -8.66 -1.27 10.32
CA PHE A 116 -8.07 -0.58 11.48
C PHE A 116 -7.80 0.91 11.27
N ALA A 117 -7.74 1.37 10.01
CA ALA A 117 -7.47 2.77 9.69
C ALA A 117 -8.20 3.21 8.42
N GLN A 118 -8.54 4.48 8.36
CA GLN A 118 -9.11 5.13 7.19
C GLN A 118 -8.21 6.29 6.76
N LEU A 119 -7.60 6.17 5.57
CA LEU A 119 -6.71 7.19 5.02
C LEU A 119 -7.46 8.24 4.21
N THR A 120 -8.56 7.86 3.56
CA THR A 120 -9.36 8.75 2.72
C THR A 120 -10.79 8.82 3.22
N GLN A 121 -11.35 10.04 3.32
CA GLN A 121 -12.70 10.25 3.85
C GLN A 121 -13.77 10.32 2.77
N ARG A 122 -13.37 10.47 1.52
CA ARG A 122 -14.29 10.61 0.37
C ARG A 122 -13.77 9.77 -0.78
N ALA A 123 -14.70 9.23 -1.57
CA ALA A 123 -14.34 8.62 -2.83
C ALA A 123 -13.73 9.68 -3.76
N GLY A 124 -12.61 9.35 -4.38
CA GLY A 124 -11.93 10.21 -5.36
C GLY A 124 -12.39 9.96 -6.79
N ASN A 125 -13.58 9.43 -6.99
CA ASN A 125 -14.08 9.05 -8.30
C ASN A 125 -14.91 10.15 -8.93
N PHE A 126 -14.79 10.30 -10.24
CA PHE A 126 -15.47 11.28 -11.06
C PHE A 126 -16.11 10.60 -12.25
N LEU A 127 -17.29 11.04 -12.65
CA LEU A 127 -17.85 10.71 -13.94
C LEU A 127 -17.30 11.72 -14.97
N VAL A 128 -16.51 11.22 -15.90
CA VAL A 128 -15.85 12.01 -16.93
C VAL A 128 -16.63 11.85 -18.24
N ALA A 129 -16.96 12.96 -18.89
CA ALA A 129 -17.59 13.02 -20.21
C ALA A 129 -16.54 13.38 -21.27
N ARG A 130 -16.81 13.06 -22.55
CA ARG A 130 -15.95 13.45 -23.68
C ARG A 130 -15.98 14.96 -23.95
N GLU A 131 -17.10 15.58 -23.69
CA GLU A 131 -17.31 17.00 -23.91
C GLU A 131 -17.92 17.64 -22.65
N ALA A 132 -17.62 18.91 -22.41
CA ALA A 132 -18.22 19.66 -21.34
C ALA A 132 -19.73 19.78 -21.54
N ASP A 133 -20.50 19.57 -20.48
CA ASP A 133 -21.96 19.71 -20.48
C ASP A 133 -22.41 20.45 -19.21
N ASP A 134 -22.54 21.78 -19.32
CA ASP A 134 -22.99 22.64 -18.23
C ASP A 134 -24.42 22.35 -17.75
N ALA A 135 -25.20 21.64 -18.55
CA ALA A 135 -26.57 21.23 -18.26
C ALA A 135 -26.66 19.73 -17.91
N PHE A 136 -25.57 19.11 -17.49
CA PHE A 136 -25.54 17.68 -17.14
C PHE A 136 -26.58 17.35 -16.06
N ASN A 137 -27.28 16.26 -16.27
CA ASN A 137 -28.06 15.58 -15.27
C ASN A 137 -27.99 14.07 -15.50
N TRP A 138 -28.26 13.28 -14.48
CA TRP A 138 -28.08 11.82 -14.52
C TRP A 138 -28.94 11.13 -15.58
N GLN A 139 -30.12 11.68 -15.94
CA GLN A 139 -31.00 11.07 -16.97
C GLN A 139 -30.36 11.04 -18.36
N LYS A 140 -29.34 11.88 -18.62
CA LYS A 140 -28.60 11.87 -19.88
C LYS A 140 -27.77 10.61 -20.10
N LEU A 141 -27.55 9.82 -19.04
CA LEU A 141 -26.83 8.56 -19.14
C LEU A 141 -27.68 7.43 -19.74
N LYS A 142 -28.99 7.59 -19.82
CA LYS A 142 -29.85 6.56 -20.42
C LYS A 142 -29.49 6.32 -21.88
N GLY A 143 -29.29 5.04 -22.23
CA GLY A 143 -28.87 4.59 -23.54
C GLY A 143 -27.41 4.86 -23.87
N LYS A 144 -26.58 5.23 -22.89
CA LYS A 144 -25.16 5.52 -23.08
C LYS A 144 -24.27 4.34 -22.72
N ASP A 145 -23.08 4.34 -23.33
CA ASP A 145 -22.00 3.44 -23.01
C ASP A 145 -21.09 4.10 -21.95
N VAL A 146 -20.95 3.47 -20.79
CA VAL A 146 -20.16 3.99 -19.67
C VAL A 146 -19.11 2.97 -19.26
N LEU A 147 -17.85 3.40 -19.21
CA LEU A 147 -16.80 2.61 -18.57
C LEU A 147 -17.00 2.77 -17.05
N GLY A 148 -17.60 1.74 -16.44
CA GLY A 148 -18.17 1.87 -15.08
C GLY A 148 -17.21 1.59 -13.94
N GLY A 149 -15.92 1.42 -14.24
CA GLY A 149 -14.97 0.89 -13.27
C GLY A 149 -15.01 -0.64 -13.22
N ARG A 150 -14.12 -1.23 -12.44
CA ARG A 150 -14.01 -2.68 -12.34
C ARG A 150 -15.16 -3.27 -11.52
N ASP A 151 -15.69 -4.41 -11.96
CA ASP A 151 -16.77 -5.13 -11.29
C ASP A 151 -16.46 -5.41 -9.81
N GLY A 152 -17.42 -5.10 -8.93
CA GLY A 152 -17.30 -5.28 -7.48
C GLY A 152 -16.38 -4.27 -6.77
N GLY A 153 -15.79 -3.32 -7.48
CA GLY A 153 -14.98 -2.25 -6.88
C GLY A 153 -15.82 -1.09 -6.34
N MET A 154 -15.26 -0.33 -5.39
CA MET A 154 -15.94 0.84 -4.82
C MET A 154 -16.42 1.85 -5.88
N PRO A 155 -15.64 2.19 -6.93
CA PRO A 155 -16.09 3.12 -7.96
C PRO A 155 -17.38 2.67 -8.64
N GLU A 156 -17.44 1.42 -9.04
CA GLU A 156 -18.59 0.82 -9.72
C GLU A 156 -19.82 0.78 -8.81
N MET A 157 -19.66 0.31 -7.58
CA MET A 157 -20.77 0.26 -6.60
C MET A 157 -21.35 1.63 -6.30
N VAL A 158 -20.51 2.64 -6.11
CA VAL A 158 -20.95 4.02 -5.85
C VAL A 158 -21.66 4.58 -7.07
N PHE A 159 -21.16 4.32 -8.27
CA PHE A 159 -21.79 4.76 -9.51
C PHE A 159 -23.20 4.15 -9.65
N GLU A 160 -23.34 2.83 -9.50
CA GLU A 160 -24.64 2.17 -9.55
C GLU A 160 -25.61 2.68 -8.47
N TYR A 161 -25.09 2.92 -7.26
CA TYR A 161 -25.90 3.52 -6.20
C TYR A 161 -26.44 4.88 -6.58
N ILE A 162 -25.60 5.74 -7.18
CA ILE A 162 -26.01 7.06 -7.65
C ILE A 162 -27.06 6.96 -8.75
N LEU A 163 -26.89 6.05 -9.71
CA LEU A 163 -27.88 5.79 -10.76
C LEU A 163 -29.23 5.43 -10.16
N LYS A 164 -29.25 4.42 -9.26
CA LYS A 164 -30.47 3.97 -8.56
C LYS A 164 -31.15 5.09 -7.79
N LYS A 165 -30.36 5.96 -7.11
CA LYS A 165 -30.88 7.15 -6.40
C LYS A 165 -31.50 8.18 -7.33
N ASN A 166 -31.10 8.22 -8.60
CA ASN A 166 -31.67 9.10 -9.62
C ASN A 166 -32.75 8.42 -10.48
N GLY A 167 -33.25 7.26 -10.05
CA GLY A 167 -34.30 6.53 -10.76
C GLY A 167 -33.86 5.92 -12.08
N ILE A 168 -32.59 5.54 -12.18
CA ILE A 168 -31.98 4.89 -13.33
C ILE A 168 -31.64 3.46 -12.94
N ASP A 169 -32.09 2.50 -13.71
CA ASP A 169 -31.72 1.09 -13.52
C ASP A 169 -30.40 0.81 -14.24
N PRO A 170 -29.31 0.53 -13.52
CA PRO A 170 -27.99 0.30 -14.12
C PRO A 170 -27.96 -0.94 -15.04
N ALA A 171 -28.87 -1.88 -14.87
CA ALA A 171 -28.92 -3.10 -15.67
C ALA A 171 -29.71 -2.94 -16.99
N VAL A 172 -30.56 -1.90 -17.09
CA VAL A 172 -31.52 -1.76 -18.18
C VAL A 172 -31.40 -0.44 -18.93
N ASP A 173 -31.15 0.66 -18.20
CA ASP A 173 -31.23 2.00 -18.75
C ASP A 173 -29.96 2.45 -19.51
N LEU A 174 -28.81 1.81 -19.29
CA LEU A 174 -27.54 2.12 -19.92
C LEU A 174 -26.66 0.87 -20.04
N ASN A 175 -25.59 0.96 -20.84
CA ASN A 175 -24.60 -0.10 -20.93
C ASN A 175 -23.38 0.27 -20.06
N ILE A 176 -23.09 -0.52 -19.01
CA ILE A 176 -21.95 -0.32 -18.13
C ILE A 176 -20.90 -1.40 -18.43
N ASP A 177 -19.78 -1.01 -19.04
CA ASP A 177 -18.65 -1.90 -19.21
C ASP A 177 -17.81 -1.93 -17.92
N LYS A 178 -17.78 -3.09 -17.28
CA LYS A 178 -17.06 -3.36 -16.02
C LYS A 178 -15.89 -4.31 -16.22
N SER A 179 -15.57 -4.65 -17.48
CA SER A 179 -14.56 -5.63 -17.84
C SER A 179 -13.13 -5.07 -17.90
N ILE A 180 -12.99 -3.75 -17.90
CA ILE A 180 -11.68 -3.09 -18.05
C ILE A 180 -10.95 -3.08 -16.74
N ASP A 181 -9.71 -3.55 -16.75
CA ASP A 181 -8.84 -3.56 -15.57
C ASP A 181 -8.59 -2.15 -15.04
N PHE A 182 -8.51 -2.06 -13.71
CA PHE A 182 -8.17 -0.82 -13.01
C PHE A 182 -6.82 -0.28 -13.51
N GLY A 183 -6.74 0.98 -13.84
CA GLY A 183 -5.54 1.58 -14.45
C GLY A 183 -5.50 1.55 -15.97
N SER A 184 -6.43 0.84 -16.62
CA SER A 184 -6.58 0.85 -18.09
C SER A 184 -7.77 1.67 -18.57
N THR A 185 -8.67 2.09 -17.67
CA THR A 185 -9.92 2.79 -17.97
C THR A 185 -9.68 4.11 -18.67
N ALA A 186 -8.79 4.96 -18.14
CA ALA A 186 -8.42 6.24 -18.77
C ALA A 186 -7.84 6.07 -20.16
N ALA A 187 -7.01 5.03 -20.40
CA ALA A 187 -6.46 4.74 -21.71
C ALA A 187 -7.55 4.27 -22.70
N ALA A 188 -8.46 3.40 -22.26
CA ALA A 188 -9.59 2.95 -23.06
C ALA A 188 -10.52 4.12 -23.43
N PHE A 189 -10.85 4.97 -22.45
CA PHE A 189 -11.64 6.16 -22.69
C PHE A 189 -10.95 7.11 -23.67
N SER A 190 -9.67 7.43 -23.48
CA SER A 190 -8.90 8.26 -24.40
C SER A 190 -8.81 7.65 -25.80
N GLY A 191 -8.79 6.31 -25.89
CA GLY A 191 -8.80 5.56 -27.14
C GLY A 191 -10.15 5.53 -27.85
N GLY A 192 -11.21 6.09 -27.28
CA GLY A 192 -12.52 6.22 -27.92
C GLY A 192 -13.61 5.28 -27.37
N SER A 193 -13.31 4.44 -26.36
CA SER A 193 -14.31 3.57 -25.74
C SER A 193 -15.22 4.34 -24.79
N GLY A 194 -16.53 4.04 -24.81
CA GLY A 194 -17.55 4.64 -23.96
C GLY A 194 -17.88 6.12 -24.27
N ASP A 195 -19.05 6.56 -23.89
CA ASP A 195 -19.47 7.98 -23.90
C ASP A 195 -18.98 8.69 -22.64
N TYR A 196 -18.93 7.96 -21.54
CA TYR A 196 -18.49 8.42 -20.21
C TYR A 196 -17.55 7.38 -19.58
N SER A 197 -16.77 7.84 -18.61
CA SER A 197 -15.91 6.97 -17.80
C SER A 197 -15.98 7.32 -16.32
N VAL A 198 -15.96 6.33 -15.46
CA VAL A 198 -15.80 6.47 -14.01
C VAL A 198 -14.30 6.34 -13.70
N GLU A 199 -13.67 7.43 -13.28
CA GLU A 199 -12.25 7.55 -13.01
C GLU A 199 -11.96 7.87 -11.52
#